data_e0100e632df633032ccf7ceb5f54e426
#
_entry.id   e0100e632df633032ccf7ceb5f54e426
#
_cell.length_a   1.000
_cell.length_b   1.000
_cell.length_c   1.000
_cell.angle_alpha   90.00
_cell.angle_beta   90.00
_cell.angle_gamma   90.00
#
_symmetry.space_group_name_H-M   'P 1'
#
loop_
_entity.id
_entity.type
_entity.pdbx_description
1 polymer ?
#
loop_
_entity_poly.entity_id
_entity_poly.type
_entity_poly.pdbx_seq_one_letter_code
_entity_poly.pdbx_strand_id
1 'polypeptide(L)'
;YPNTEVMHNEQNLPSFHPGYTIRIGGDIRELSMEEMEKKAEHNRDFNVAVYDVKKYSATRIFVLYRAKGEYYDFDYAKEHRDHKLERERFSYGGMEIVPPGLKITDQCIGCGKCKTVCTFDAIVPGSPYRIMGNRCDECGNCYVNCPAKAIVSKGLSD
;
A
#
# COMPACT_ATOMS: atom_id res chain seq x y z
N TYR A 1 2.03 -11.70 8.14
CA TYR A 1 1.93 -11.78 6.67
C TYR A 1 1.12 -13.04 6.34
N PRO A 2 -0.14 -12.90 5.88
CA PRO A 2 -1.07 -14.04 5.80
C PRO A 2 -0.71 -15.10 4.74
N ASN A 3 0.24 -14.85 3.87
CA ASN A 3 0.61 -15.77 2.78
C ASN A 3 2.13 -16.00 2.67
N THR A 4 2.83 -16.11 3.78
CA THR A 4 4.22 -16.54 3.76
C THR A 4 4.28 -18.07 3.70
N GLU A 5 4.55 -18.60 2.53
CA GLU A 5 4.99 -20.00 2.43
C GLU A 5 6.46 -20.09 2.83
N VAL A 6 6.74 -20.99 3.78
CA VAL A 6 8.11 -21.33 4.11
C VAL A 6 8.61 -22.29 3.04
N MET A 7 9.35 -21.75 2.07
CA MET A 7 10.05 -22.56 1.10
C MET A 7 11.46 -22.90 1.61
N HIS A 8 11.99 -24.02 1.18
CA HIS A 8 13.37 -24.39 1.45
C HIS A 8 14.23 -24.02 0.24
N ASN A 9 15.35 -23.33 0.48
CA ASN A 9 16.33 -23.06 -0.56
C ASN A 9 17.10 -24.35 -0.94
N GLU A 10 18.02 -24.25 -1.88
CA GLU A 10 18.85 -25.39 -2.34
C GLU A 10 19.67 -26.03 -1.21
N GLN A 11 19.94 -25.32 -0.11
CA GLN A 11 20.60 -25.86 1.08
C GLN A 11 19.59 -26.39 2.11
N ASN A 12 18.31 -26.54 1.74
CA ASN A 12 17.22 -26.99 2.62
C ASN A 12 17.01 -26.08 3.85
N LEU A 13 17.40 -24.82 3.79
CA LEU A 13 17.14 -23.82 4.82
C LEU A 13 15.79 -23.12 4.54
N PRO A 14 15.02 -22.81 5.60
CA PRO A 14 13.76 -22.10 5.41
C PRO A 14 14.01 -20.73 4.76
N SER A 15 13.30 -20.45 3.69
CA SER A 15 13.30 -19.14 3.04
C SER A 15 11.90 -18.55 3.07
N PHE A 16 11.81 -17.26 3.30
CA PHE A 16 10.53 -16.55 3.26
C PHE A 16 10.27 -16.02 1.85
N HIS A 17 9.12 -16.40 1.31
CA HIS A 17 8.54 -15.77 0.14
C HIS A 17 7.59 -14.69 0.61
N PRO A 18 7.84 -13.42 0.35
CA PRO A 18 6.97 -12.36 0.82
C PRO A 18 5.60 -12.35 0.15
N GLY A 19 5.40 -13.07 -0.96
CA GLY A 19 4.14 -13.10 -1.70
C GLY A 19 3.67 -11.69 -2.05
N TYR A 20 2.54 -11.29 -1.48
CA TYR A 20 2.01 -9.95 -1.67
C TYR A 20 1.80 -9.23 -0.33
N THR A 21 1.75 -7.91 -0.38
CA THR A 21 1.40 -7.06 0.76
C THR A 21 0.24 -6.15 0.39
N ILE A 22 -0.73 -6.07 1.27
CA ILE A 22 -1.82 -5.09 1.19
C ILE A 22 -1.64 -4.08 2.32
N ARG A 23 -1.60 -2.80 1.96
CA ARG A 23 -1.73 -1.68 2.91
C ARG A 23 -3.09 -1.07 2.73
N ILE A 24 -3.84 -0.96 3.80
CA ILE A 24 -5.20 -0.42 3.77
C ILE A 24 -5.41 0.53 4.94
N GLY A 25 -6.06 1.64 4.68
CA GLY A 25 -6.46 2.61 5.68
C GLY A 25 -7.83 3.20 5.35
N GLY A 26 -8.59 3.53 6.37
CA GLY A 26 -9.93 4.09 6.17
C GLY A 26 -10.73 4.20 7.45
N ASP A 27 -12.02 4.35 7.28
CA ASP A 27 -12.99 4.55 8.37
C ASP A 27 -13.48 3.20 8.88
N ILE A 28 -13.37 3.00 10.18
CA ILE A 28 -13.82 1.80 10.86
C ILE A 28 -14.98 2.12 11.81
N ARG A 29 -15.85 1.16 12.00
CA ARG A 29 -16.84 1.14 13.08
C ARG A 29 -17.00 -0.24 13.68
N GLU A 30 -17.42 -0.30 14.91
CA GLU A 30 -17.79 -1.57 15.56
C GLU A 30 -19.09 -2.12 14.91
N LEU A 31 -19.15 -3.42 14.71
CA LEU A 31 -20.37 -4.10 14.30
C LEU A 31 -21.24 -4.39 15.51
N SER A 32 -22.53 -4.10 15.41
CA SER A 32 -23.52 -4.54 16.41
C SER A 32 -23.74 -6.06 16.35
N MET A 33 -24.23 -6.64 17.44
CA MET A 33 -24.56 -8.06 17.47
C MET A 33 -25.58 -8.44 16.39
N GLU A 34 -26.61 -7.62 16.20
CA GLU A 34 -27.65 -7.82 15.18
C GLU A 34 -27.04 -7.85 13.76
N GLU A 35 -26.12 -6.93 13.45
CA GLU A 35 -25.45 -6.92 12.14
C GLU A 35 -24.59 -8.16 11.94
N MET A 36 -23.91 -8.63 12.99
CA MET A 36 -23.09 -9.84 12.92
C MET A 36 -23.95 -11.08 12.70
N GLU A 37 -25.06 -11.23 13.42
CA GLU A 37 -26.00 -12.34 13.26
C GLU A 37 -26.59 -12.38 11.85
N LYS A 38 -27.01 -11.25 11.32
CA LYS A 38 -27.49 -11.14 9.94
C LYS A 38 -26.43 -11.52 8.89
N LYS A 39 -25.18 -11.16 9.11
CA LYS A 39 -24.09 -11.58 8.23
C LYS A 39 -23.78 -13.07 8.36
N ALA A 40 -23.92 -13.63 9.52
CA ALA A 40 -23.69 -15.04 9.81
C ALA A 40 -24.68 -15.96 9.07
N GLU A 41 -25.90 -15.50 8.76
CA GLU A 41 -26.88 -16.23 7.98
C GLU A 41 -26.37 -16.61 6.59
N HIS A 42 -25.48 -15.79 6.00
CA HIS A 42 -24.99 -15.95 4.63
C HIS A 42 -23.49 -16.21 4.55
N ASN A 43 -22.76 -16.13 5.67
CA ASN A 43 -21.32 -16.31 5.69
C ASN A 43 -20.88 -17.10 6.92
N ARG A 44 -20.38 -18.32 6.68
CA ARG A 44 -19.95 -19.25 7.72
C ARG A 44 -18.89 -18.65 8.66
N ASP A 45 -17.99 -17.83 8.16
CA ASP A 45 -16.91 -17.25 8.96
C ASP A 45 -17.43 -16.28 10.01
N PHE A 46 -18.54 -15.60 9.73
CA PHE A 46 -19.21 -14.77 10.73
C PHE A 46 -19.85 -15.55 11.88
N ASN A 47 -20.16 -16.82 11.71
CA ASN A 47 -20.64 -17.67 12.82
C ASN A 47 -19.58 -17.81 13.90
N VAL A 48 -18.30 -17.92 13.54
CA VAL A 48 -17.18 -17.97 14.48
C VAL A 48 -17.07 -16.63 15.22
N ALA A 49 -17.16 -15.52 14.49
CA ALA A 49 -17.10 -14.17 15.06
C ALA A 49 -18.24 -13.94 16.08
N VAL A 50 -19.48 -14.33 15.73
CA VAL A 50 -20.65 -14.25 16.64
C VAL A 50 -20.43 -15.07 17.91
N TYR A 51 -19.94 -16.31 17.74
CA TYR A 51 -19.62 -17.18 18.87
C TYR A 51 -18.57 -16.56 19.79
N ASP A 52 -17.49 -16.03 19.23
CA ASP A 52 -16.39 -15.46 20.01
C ASP A 52 -16.81 -14.19 20.77
N VAL A 53 -17.61 -13.33 20.16
CA VAL A 53 -18.13 -12.14 20.83
C VAL A 53 -19.08 -12.50 21.96
N LYS A 54 -19.89 -13.54 21.79
CA LYS A 54 -20.78 -14.03 22.85
C LYS A 54 -20.03 -14.69 24.01
N LYS A 55 -18.93 -15.38 23.70
CA LYS A 55 -18.15 -16.13 24.68
C LYS A 55 -17.14 -15.28 25.44
N TYR A 56 -16.50 -14.35 24.76
CA TYR A 56 -15.41 -13.55 25.31
C TYR A 56 -15.80 -12.07 25.40
N SER A 57 -16.03 -11.58 26.60
CA SER A 57 -16.52 -10.22 26.87
C SER A 57 -15.62 -9.09 26.33
N ALA A 58 -14.34 -9.37 26.11
CA ALA A 58 -13.38 -8.41 25.57
C ALA A 58 -13.29 -8.40 24.04
N THR A 59 -13.92 -9.38 23.35
CA THR A 59 -13.88 -9.45 21.89
C THR A 59 -14.81 -8.43 21.26
N ARG A 60 -14.30 -7.70 20.27
CA ARG A 60 -15.05 -6.75 19.45
C ARG A 60 -14.72 -6.98 17.98
N ILE A 61 -15.72 -6.82 17.13
CA ILE A 61 -15.57 -6.94 15.68
C ILE A 61 -15.78 -5.59 15.04
N PHE A 62 -14.85 -5.19 14.23
CA PHE A 62 -14.90 -3.92 13.50
C PHE A 62 -15.03 -4.18 12.01
N VAL A 63 -15.77 -3.31 11.32
CA VAL A 63 -15.83 -3.27 9.87
C VAL A 63 -15.12 -2.02 9.36
N LEU A 64 -14.26 -2.22 8.38
CA LEU A 64 -13.69 -1.14 7.58
C LEU A 64 -14.69 -0.85 6.44
N TYR A 65 -15.53 0.19 6.60
CA TYR A 65 -16.66 0.44 5.68
C TYR A 65 -16.35 1.41 4.55
N ARG A 66 -15.28 2.19 4.70
CA ARG A 66 -14.70 3.04 3.66
C ARG A 66 -13.21 2.91 3.72
N ALA A 67 -12.57 2.65 2.60
CA ALA A 67 -11.12 2.49 2.59
C ALA A 67 -10.49 2.84 1.27
N LYS A 68 -9.20 3.12 1.35
CA LYS A 68 -8.26 3.16 0.25
C LYS A 68 -7.03 2.39 0.63
N GLY A 69 -6.36 1.83 -0.34
CA GLY A 69 -5.19 1.03 -0.09
C GLY A 69 -4.34 0.82 -1.34
N GLU A 70 -3.30 0.08 -1.13
CA GLU A 70 -2.38 -0.34 -2.17
C GLU A 70 -2.01 -1.80 -2.01
N TYR A 71 -1.87 -2.47 -3.13
CA TYR A 71 -1.44 -3.84 -3.26
C TYR A 71 -0.05 -3.88 -3.89
N TYR A 72 0.82 -4.68 -3.32
CA TYR A 72 2.16 -4.95 -3.80
C TYR A 72 2.32 -6.43 -4.06
N ASP A 73 2.73 -6.79 -5.24
CA ASP A 73 3.17 -8.13 -5.56
C ASP A 73 4.70 -8.19 -5.56
N PHE A 74 5.25 -8.82 -4.53
CA PHE A 74 6.69 -9.01 -4.42
C PHE A 74 7.20 -10.14 -5.32
N ASP A 75 6.34 -11.07 -5.71
CA ASP A 75 6.73 -12.16 -6.60
C ASP A 75 6.92 -11.67 -8.02
N TYR A 76 6.15 -10.66 -8.44
CA TYR A 76 6.37 -9.97 -9.71
C TYR A 76 7.79 -9.37 -9.80
N ALA A 77 8.24 -8.69 -8.74
CA ALA A 77 9.59 -8.14 -8.66
C ALA A 77 10.69 -9.20 -8.67
N LYS A 78 10.37 -10.43 -8.26
CA LYS A 78 11.28 -11.56 -8.24
C LYS A 78 11.50 -12.17 -9.62
N GLU A 79 10.45 -12.29 -10.40
CA GLU A 79 10.51 -12.81 -11.76
C GLU A 79 11.17 -11.81 -12.73
N HIS A 80 10.91 -10.54 -12.54
CA HIS A 80 11.34 -9.48 -13.44
C HIS A 80 12.59 -8.71 -12.99
N ARG A 81 13.12 -8.95 -11.81
CA ARG A 81 14.38 -8.45 -11.20
C ARG A 81 14.84 -7.03 -11.56
N ASP A 82 14.00 -6.23 -12.17
CA ASP A 82 14.32 -4.89 -12.64
C ASP A 82 13.97 -3.79 -11.63
N HIS A 83 13.69 -4.18 -10.38
CA HIS A 83 13.29 -3.30 -9.27
C HIS A 83 12.05 -2.44 -9.55
N LYS A 84 11.24 -2.82 -10.50
CA LYS A 84 10.00 -2.12 -10.84
C LYS A 84 8.84 -2.69 -10.02
N LEU A 85 8.79 -2.33 -8.76
CA LEU A 85 7.60 -2.56 -7.95
C LEU A 85 6.43 -1.79 -8.55
N GLU A 86 5.47 -2.51 -9.10
CA GLU A 86 4.20 -1.91 -9.48
C GLU A 86 3.22 -2.03 -8.33
N ARG A 87 2.57 -0.92 -8.01
CA ARG A 87 1.56 -0.84 -6.97
C ARG A 87 0.22 -0.66 -7.62
N GLU A 88 -0.70 -1.53 -7.31
CA GLU A 88 -2.10 -1.30 -7.60
C GLU A 88 -2.75 -0.58 -6.42
N ARG A 89 -3.48 0.47 -6.72
CA ARG A 89 -4.23 1.23 -5.73
C ARG A 89 -5.71 0.96 -5.90
N PHE A 90 -6.39 0.80 -4.79
CA PHE A 90 -7.82 0.55 -4.77
C PHE A 90 -8.51 1.43 -3.73
N SER A 91 -9.80 1.62 -3.92
CA SER A 91 -10.66 2.26 -2.92
C SER A 91 -12.06 1.65 -2.96
N TYR A 92 -12.78 1.77 -1.87
CA TYR A 92 -14.19 1.43 -1.81
C TYR A 92 -14.93 2.31 -0.79
N GLY A 93 -16.27 2.23 -0.78
CA GLY A 93 -17.11 3.01 0.12
C GLY A 93 -17.06 4.52 -0.17
N GLY A 94 -16.75 4.92 -1.40
CA GLY A 94 -16.70 6.33 -1.81
C GLY A 94 -15.44 7.08 -1.42
N MET A 95 -14.35 6.38 -1.06
CA MET A 95 -13.05 7.01 -0.90
C MET A 95 -12.36 7.18 -2.25
N GLU A 96 -11.72 8.32 -2.43
CA GLU A 96 -10.89 8.58 -3.62
C GLU A 96 -9.48 8.01 -3.45
N ILE A 97 -8.92 7.50 -4.56
CA ILE A 97 -7.52 7.11 -4.61
C ILE A 97 -6.68 8.38 -4.61
N VAL A 98 -5.87 8.55 -3.57
CA VAL A 98 -4.95 9.68 -3.49
C VAL A 98 -3.72 9.38 -4.33
N PRO A 99 -3.38 10.25 -5.30
CA PRO A 99 -2.11 10.15 -6.03
C PRO A 99 -0.92 10.22 -5.06
N PRO A 100 0.28 9.77 -5.45
CA PRO A 100 1.47 9.81 -4.60
C PRO A 100 1.68 11.20 -4.01
N GLY A 101 2.11 11.23 -2.76
CA GLY A 101 2.26 12.46 -1.98
C GLY A 101 3.35 13.41 -2.47
N LEU A 102 4.17 13.02 -3.46
CA LEU A 102 5.22 13.87 -4.01
C LEU A 102 4.94 14.28 -5.45
N LYS A 103 5.25 15.53 -5.77
CA LYS A 103 5.12 16.13 -7.12
C LYS A 103 6.37 16.94 -7.45
N ILE A 104 6.84 16.82 -8.68
CA ILE A 104 7.88 17.71 -9.22
C ILE A 104 7.18 18.92 -9.84
N THR A 105 7.57 20.13 -9.42
CA THR A 105 7.02 21.40 -9.87
C THR A 105 7.79 21.96 -11.06
N ASP A 106 7.27 23.04 -11.64
CA ASP A 106 7.90 23.76 -12.76
C ASP A 106 9.24 24.44 -12.39
N GLN A 107 9.58 24.49 -11.09
CA GLN A 107 10.90 24.92 -10.61
C GLN A 107 12.01 23.90 -10.91
N CYS A 108 11.67 22.78 -11.53
CA CYS A 108 12.62 21.74 -11.89
C CYS A 108 13.62 22.23 -12.94
N ILE A 109 14.91 22.17 -12.59
CA ILE A 109 16.02 22.59 -13.48
C ILE A 109 16.54 21.45 -14.37
N GLY A 110 15.88 20.29 -14.40
CA GLY A 110 16.26 19.16 -15.26
C GLY A 110 17.57 18.46 -14.90
N CYS A 111 18.12 18.63 -13.70
CA CYS A 111 19.44 18.11 -13.31
C CYS A 111 19.53 16.56 -13.18
N GLY A 112 18.41 15.88 -13.14
CA GLY A 112 18.35 14.40 -13.06
C GLY A 112 18.69 13.78 -11.71
N LYS A 113 19.13 14.54 -10.70
CA LYS A 113 19.57 14.01 -9.42
C LYS A 113 18.49 13.19 -8.70
N CYS A 114 17.23 13.60 -8.81
CA CYS A 114 16.11 12.87 -8.25
C CYS A 114 15.98 11.45 -8.85
N LYS A 115 16.24 11.29 -10.14
CA LYS A 115 16.23 10.00 -10.81
C LYS A 115 17.36 9.08 -10.33
N THR A 116 18.56 9.60 -10.13
CA THR A 116 19.71 8.79 -9.69
C THR A 116 19.58 8.27 -8.27
N VAL A 117 18.82 8.94 -7.42
CA VAL A 117 18.57 8.53 -6.02
C VAL A 117 17.28 7.74 -5.84
N CYS A 118 16.51 7.52 -6.90
CA CYS A 118 15.25 6.78 -6.83
C CYS A 118 15.50 5.28 -6.91
N THR A 119 15.38 4.58 -5.79
CA THR A 119 15.57 3.13 -5.71
C THR A 119 14.53 2.35 -6.53
N PHE A 120 13.35 2.94 -6.76
CA PHE A 120 12.24 2.29 -7.45
C PHE A 120 12.12 2.66 -8.93
N ASP A 121 13.10 3.36 -9.48
CA ASP A 121 13.07 3.90 -10.87
C ASP A 121 11.73 4.56 -11.22
N ALA A 122 11.14 5.24 -10.25
CA ALA A 122 9.84 5.88 -10.38
C ALA A 122 9.88 7.26 -11.02
N ILE A 123 11.05 7.73 -11.48
CA ILE A 123 11.21 9.10 -12.01
C ILE A 123 11.58 9.07 -13.49
N VAL A 124 10.70 9.67 -14.28
CA VAL A 124 10.86 9.78 -15.74
C VAL A 124 11.44 11.14 -16.09
N PRO A 125 12.47 11.17 -16.97
CA PRO A 125 12.99 12.42 -17.52
C PRO A 125 11.90 13.25 -18.23
N GLY A 126 12.05 14.56 -18.18
CA GLY A 126 11.15 15.51 -18.83
C GLY A 126 11.49 16.94 -18.39
N SER A 127 10.72 17.90 -18.83
CA SER A 127 10.84 19.30 -18.41
C SER A 127 9.46 19.85 -17.99
N PRO A 128 9.11 19.72 -16.71
CA PRO A 128 9.83 19.12 -15.58
C PRO A 128 9.92 17.57 -15.63
N TYR A 129 10.80 16.99 -14.82
CA TYR A 129 10.77 15.55 -14.54
C TYR A 129 9.44 15.14 -13.91
N ARG A 130 9.06 13.87 -14.01
CA ARG A 130 7.76 13.39 -13.52
C ARG A 130 7.91 12.14 -12.65
N ILE A 131 7.13 12.07 -11.59
CA ILE A 131 7.05 10.88 -10.73
C ILE A 131 5.90 9.98 -11.23
N MET A 132 6.23 8.70 -11.49
CA MET A 132 5.25 7.67 -11.80
C MET A 132 4.63 7.15 -10.50
N GLY A 133 3.35 7.37 -10.32
CA GLY A 133 2.66 7.08 -9.08
C GLY A 133 2.57 5.60 -8.72
N ASN A 134 2.48 4.73 -9.72
CA ASN A 134 2.45 3.27 -9.53
C ASN A 134 3.78 2.68 -9.08
N ARG A 135 4.89 3.39 -9.28
CA ARG A 135 6.23 2.96 -8.88
C ARG A 135 6.79 3.71 -7.68
N CYS A 136 6.20 4.85 -7.32
CA CYS A 136 6.70 5.70 -6.24
C CYS A 136 6.41 5.11 -4.87
N ASP A 137 7.44 4.87 -4.05
CA ASP A 137 7.32 4.41 -2.67
C ASP A 137 7.16 5.54 -1.64
N GLU A 138 7.10 6.79 -2.09
CA GLU A 138 6.98 7.96 -1.21
C GLU A 138 8.08 8.06 -0.14
N CYS A 139 9.22 7.41 -0.36
CA CYS A 139 10.34 7.35 0.58
C CYS A 139 11.04 8.69 0.83
N GLY A 140 10.77 9.72 0.00
CA GLY A 140 11.32 11.05 0.16
C GLY A 140 12.74 11.27 -0.34
N ASN A 141 13.47 10.25 -0.80
CA ASN A 141 14.87 10.40 -1.25
C ASN A 141 15.04 11.47 -2.33
N CYS A 142 14.14 11.53 -3.30
CA CYS A 142 14.17 12.55 -4.34
C CYS A 142 13.92 13.96 -3.77
N TYR A 143 13.05 14.08 -2.77
CA TYR A 143 12.72 15.35 -2.11
C TYR A 143 13.94 15.96 -1.41
N VAL A 144 14.60 15.17 -0.55
CA VAL A 144 15.74 15.67 0.23
C VAL A 144 16.99 15.97 -0.63
N ASN A 145 17.11 15.29 -1.78
CA ASN A 145 18.26 15.43 -2.67
C ASN A 145 18.03 16.44 -3.82
N CYS A 146 16.87 17.08 -3.90
CA CYS A 146 16.59 18.05 -4.96
C CYS A 146 17.28 19.38 -4.72
N PRO A 147 18.30 19.78 -5.53
CA PRO A 147 19.03 21.03 -5.32
C PRO A 147 18.16 22.26 -5.59
N ALA A 148 17.19 22.15 -6.48
CA ALA A 148 16.25 23.23 -6.81
C ALA A 148 15.05 23.29 -5.84
N LYS A 149 14.94 22.35 -4.89
CA LYS A 149 13.76 22.20 -4.00
C LYS A 149 12.44 22.15 -4.77
N ALA A 150 12.49 21.63 -6.00
CA ALA A 150 11.35 21.58 -6.92
C ALA A 150 10.40 20.40 -6.64
N ILE A 151 10.63 19.61 -5.59
CA ILE A 151 9.77 18.49 -5.21
C ILE A 151 8.99 18.87 -3.96
N VAL A 152 7.69 18.74 -4.02
CA VAL A 152 6.78 19.12 -2.95
C VAL A 152 5.89 17.95 -2.55
N SER A 153 5.45 17.92 -1.29
CA SER A 153 4.44 16.98 -0.81
C SER A 153 3.04 17.47 -1.23
N LYS A 154 2.23 16.60 -1.79
CA LYS A 154 0.84 16.91 -2.13
C LYS A 154 -0.09 17.01 -0.91
N GLY A 155 0.32 16.45 0.21
CA GLY A 155 -0.49 16.45 1.44
C GLY A 155 -0.29 17.67 2.34
N LEU A 156 0.59 18.61 1.97
CA LEU A 156 0.92 19.81 2.75
C LEU A 156 0.68 21.11 2.01
N SER A 157 0.11 21.06 0.82
CA SER A 157 -0.38 22.26 0.14
C SER A 157 -1.85 22.43 0.45
N ASP A 158 -2.15 23.38 1.32
CA ASP A 158 -3.47 23.97 1.46
C ASP A 158 -3.97 24.55 0.14
#